data_86ce3e8a0f327acf258ee547bbcfb8da
#
_entry.id   86ce3e8a0f327acf258ee547bbcfb8da
#
_cell.length_a   1.000
_cell.length_b   1.000
_cell.length_c   1.000
_cell.angle_alpha   90.00
_cell.angle_beta   90.00
_cell.angle_gamma   90.00
#
_symmetry.space_group_name_H-M   'P 1'
#
loop_
_entity.id
_entity.type
_entity.pdbx_description
1 polymer ?
#
loop_
_entity_poly.entity_id
_entity_poly.type
_entity_poly.pdbx_seq_one_letter_code
_entity_poly.pdbx_strand_id
1 'polypeptide(L)'
;MEYSIVRLSDVPEMEHDAAMWFHEKWNIPLAAYLESMDDCLLRRGAVPQWYLAVAGDRIIGGMGVIENDFHDRRDLAPNVCAVYTEPDCRRRGVAGALLRYVVDDMRSAGIGPLYLLTDLCGFYERFGWEYLCGVRGDGEERLSRMYIHR
;
A
#
# COMPACT_ATOMS: atom_id res chain seq x y z
N MET A 1 15.59 15.67 -6.48
CA MET A 1 15.75 14.37 -5.82
C MET A 1 15.33 13.26 -6.79
N GLU A 2 16.23 12.36 -7.03
CA GLU A 2 15.95 11.21 -7.88
C GLU A 2 15.58 10.02 -7.03
N TYR A 3 14.57 9.29 -7.44
CA TYR A 3 14.14 8.06 -6.76
C TYR A 3 13.59 7.09 -7.80
N SER A 4 13.55 5.81 -7.41
CA SER A 4 12.95 4.76 -8.22
C SER A 4 11.86 4.08 -7.41
N ILE A 5 10.84 3.57 -8.12
CA ILE A 5 9.80 2.73 -7.50
C ILE A 5 10.10 1.28 -7.85
N VAL A 6 10.13 0.42 -6.84
CA VAL A 6 10.44 -0.99 -7.00
C VAL A 6 9.40 -1.85 -6.31
N ARG A 7 9.17 -3.05 -6.87
CA ARG A 7 8.38 -4.10 -6.21
C ARG A 7 9.29 -4.90 -5.31
N LEU A 8 8.84 -5.23 -4.13
CA LEU A 8 9.65 -6.02 -3.19
C LEU A 8 10.07 -7.36 -3.80
N SER A 9 9.18 -8.01 -4.59
CA SER A 9 9.50 -9.28 -5.22
C SER A 9 10.67 -9.20 -6.20
N ASP A 10 11.00 -8.01 -6.70
CA ASP A 10 12.15 -7.79 -7.58
C ASP A 10 13.43 -7.43 -6.80
N VAL A 11 13.30 -7.10 -5.53
CA VAL A 11 14.42 -6.72 -4.66
C VAL A 11 14.30 -7.43 -3.29
N PRO A 12 14.30 -8.78 -3.28
CA PRO A 12 14.03 -9.55 -2.06
C PRO A 12 15.03 -9.27 -0.93
N GLU A 13 16.22 -8.80 -1.25
CA GLU A 13 17.22 -8.41 -0.26
C GLU A 13 16.80 -7.22 0.58
N MET A 14 15.79 -6.47 0.15
CA MET A 14 15.27 -5.32 0.89
C MET A 14 14.17 -5.69 1.89
N GLU A 15 13.78 -6.94 1.99
CA GLU A 15 12.64 -7.36 2.82
C GLU A 15 12.75 -6.87 4.27
N HIS A 16 13.87 -7.13 4.91
CA HIS A 16 14.04 -6.77 6.32
C HIS A 16 13.97 -5.25 6.52
N ASP A 17 14.69 -4.50 5.70
CA ASP A 17 14.70 -3.04 5.79
C ASP A 17 13.31 -2.46 5.49
N ALA A 18 12.60 -3.01 4.52
CA ALA A 18 11.24 -2.59 4.20
C ALA A 18 10.29 -2.86 5.36
N ALA A 19 10.32 -4.07 5.93
CA ALA A 19 9.47 -4.44 7.04
C ALA A 19 9.71 -3.53 8.25
N MET A 20 10.97 -3.24 8.57
CA MET A 20 11.34 -2.32 9.64
C MET A 20 10.83 -0.91 9.35
N TRP A 21 10.97 -0.46 8.10
CA TRP A 21 10.51 0.87 7.70
C TRP A 21 9.01 1.02 7.92
N PHE A 22 8.19 0.07 7.44
CA PHE A 22 6.73 0.12 7.64
C PHE A 22 6.37 0.00 9.12
N HIS A 23 7.04 -0.88 9.86
CA HIS A 23 6.81 -1.04 11.29
C HIS A 23 7.01 0.26 12.06
N GLU A 24 8.04 1.05 11.70
CA GLU A 24 8.32 2.33 12.33
C GLU A 24 7.27 3.40 12.02
N LYS A 25 6.56 3.29 10.88
CA LYS A 25 5.57 4.27 10.45
C LYS A 25 4.17 3.98 11.02
N TRP A 26 3.87 2.71 11.18
CA TRP A 26 2.54 2.25 11.58
C TRP A 26 2.65 1.40 12.85
N ASN A 27 1.63 1.50 13.70
CA ASN A 27 1.63 0.75 14.96
C ASN A 27 1.16 -0.70 14.71
N ILE A 28 1.90 -1.41 13.86
CA ILE A 28 1.65 -2.79 13.48
C ILE A 28 2.92 -3.59 13.77
N PRO A 29 2.81 -4.78 14.38
CA PRO A 29 3.98 -5.59 14.72
C PRO A 29 4.85 -5.91 13.53
N LEU A 30 6.17 -5.90 13.73
CA LEU A 30 7.15 -6.25 12.70
C LEU A 30 6.86 -7.63 12.10
N ALA A 31 6.48 -8.59 12.94
CA ALA A 31 6.17 -9.96 12.50
C ALA A 31 5.05 -10.00 11.45
N ALA A 32 4.07 -9.11 11.56
CA ALA A 32 2.96 -9.06 10.59
C ALA A 32 3.45 -8.63 9.22
N TYR A 33 4.35 -7.64 9.16
CA TYR A 33 4.95 -7.23 7.89
C TYR A 33 5.84 -8.33 7.30
N LEU A 34 6.67 -8.96 8.12
CA LEU A 34 7.55 -10.04 7.66
C LEU A 34 6.74 -11.21 7.11
N GLU A 35 5.64 -11.58 7.76
CA GLU A 35 4.77 -12.65 7.27
C GLU A 35 4.20 -12.32 5.90
N SER A 36 3.68 -11.11 5.73
CA SER A 36 3.12 -10.67 4.45
C SER A 36 4.20 -10.60 3.37
N MET A 37 5.38 -10.09 3.72
CA MET A 37 6.47 -9.98 2.77
C MET A 37 7.07 -11.33 2.41
N ASP A 38 7.16 -12.27 3.34
CA ASP A 38 7.56 -13.64 3.04
C ASP A 38 6.61 -14.28 2.02
N ASP A 39 5.31 -14.08 2.21
CA ASP A 39 4.29 -14.55 1.27
C ASP A 39 4.47 -13.89 -0.10
N CYS A 40 4.73 -12.59 -0.12
CA CYS A 40 5.02 -11.85 -1.34
C CYS A 40 6.20 -12.48 -2.12
N LEU A 41 7.27 -12.81 -1.42
CA LEU A 41 8.49 -13.35 -2.03
C LEU A 41 8.32 -14.77 -2.57
N LEU A 42 7.31 -15.51 -2.10
CA LEU A 42 6.99 -16.83 -2.65
C LEU A 42 6.36 -16.77 -4.05
N ARG A 43 5.91 -15.59 -4.46
CA ARG A 43 5.37 -15.34 -5.81
C ARG A 43 4.24 -16.28 -6.22
N ARG A 44 3.38 -16.67 -5.27
CA ARG A 44 2.24 -17.56 -5.57
C ARG A 44 1.13 -16.85 -6.33
N GLY A 45 1.12 -15.51 -6.29
CA GLY A 45 0.16 -14.67 -6.97
C GLY A 45 0.65 -13.24 -6.96
N ALA A 46 -0.16 -12.33 -7.51
CA ALA A 46 0.19 -10.92 -7.56
C ALA A 46 -0.01 -10.21 -6.21
N VAL A 47 -0.81 -10.80 -5.32
CA VAL A 47 -1.15 -10.27 -4.00
C VAL A 47 -0.78 -11.32 -2.93
N PRO A 48 -0.08 -10.97 -1.84
CA PRO A 48 0.36 -9.61 -1.49
C PRO A 48 1.54 -9.13 -2.33
N GLN A 49 1.63 -7.82 -2.52
CA GLN A 49 2.80 -7.19 -3.11
C GLN A 49 3.12 -5.93 -2.32
N TRP A 50 4.40 -5.62 -2.20
CA TRP A 50 4.87 -4.44 -1.49
C TRP A 50 5.70 -3.58 -2.44
N TYR A 51 5.57 -2.27 -2.29
CA TYR A 51 6.17 -1.29 -3.20
C TYR A 51 6.94 -0.26 -2.40
N LEU A 52 8.11 0.12 -2.90
CA LEU A 52 8.98 1.08 -2.25
C LEU A 52 9.40 2.15 -3.24
N ALA A 53 9.45 3.38 -2.75
CA ALA A 53 10.16 4.46 -3.43
C ALA A 53 11.52 4.60 -2.76
N VAL A 54 12.59 4.46 -3.53
CA VAL A 54 13.95 4.39 -3.00
C VAL A 54 14.80 5.48 -3.64
N ALA A 55 15.42 6.31 -2.80
CA ALA A 55 16.35 7.34 -3.22
C ALA A 55 17.73 6.99 -2.67
N GLY A 56 18.63 6.55 -3.56
CA GLY A 56 19.92 5.99 -3.10
C GLY A 56 19.70 4.77 -2.25
N ASP A 57 20.16 4.80 -1.01
CA ASP A 57 20.00 3.70 -0.05
C ASP A 57 18.78 3.88 0.86
N ARG A 58 18.03 4.96 0.67
CA ARG A 58 16.98 5.36 1.60
C ARG A 58 15.59 5.03 1.03
N ILE A 59 14.77 4.38 1.84
CA ILE A 59 13.34 4.23 1.55
C ILE A 59 12.65 5.55 1.91
N ILE A 60 12.01 6.19 0.93
CA ILE A 60 11.35 7.49 1.12
C ILE A 60 9.82 7.41 1.07
N GLY A 61 9.29 6.29 0.62
CA GLY A 61 7.86 6.06 0.56
C GLY A 61 7.57 4.61 0.29
N GLY A 62 6.33 4.21 0.48
CA GLY A 62 5.93 2.84 0.22
C GLY A 62 4.46 2.61 0.44
N MET A 63 4.00 1.46 0.00
CA MET A 63 2.65 0.94 0.23
C MET A 63 2.60 -0.54 -0.09
N GLY A 64 1.55 -1.19 0.36
CA GLY A 64 1.30 -2.59 0.04
C GLY A 64 -0.04 -2.78 -0.64
N VAL A 65 -0.19 -3.95 -1.27
CA VAL A 65 -1.49 -4.45 -1.72
C VAL A 65 -1.68 -5.80 -1.06
N ILE A 66 -2.71 -5.91 -0.24
CA ILE A 66 -3.03 -7.11 0.52
C ILE A 66 -4.51 -7.46 0.33
N GLU A 67 -4.89 -8.67 0.72
CA GLU A 67 -6.26 -9.14 0.54
C GLU A 67 -7.26 -8.35 1.37
N ASN A 68 -6.93 -8.06 2.64
CA ASN A 68 -7.82 -7.33 3.54
C ASN A 68 -7.01 -6.48 4.52
N ASP A 69 -7.32 -5.18 4.55
CA ASP A 69 -6.68 -4.21 5.44
C ASP A 69 -7.50 -4.01 6.72
N PHE A 70 -7.70 -5.10 7.48
CA PHE A 70 -8.32 -5.08 8.82
C PHE A 70 -9.73 -4.48 8.83
N HIS A 71 -10.62 -4.96 7.92
CA HIS A 71 -12.01 -4.52 7.91
C HIS A 71 -12.97 -5.68 7.64
N ASP A 72 -14.27 -5.43 7.77
CA ASP A 72 -15.31 -6.47 7.71
C ASP A 72 -15.91 -6.69 6.31
N ARG A 73 -15.52 -5.90 5.31
CA ARG A 73 -16.00 -6.06 3.93
C ARG A 73 -14.99 -6.82 3.08
N ARG A 74 -14.93 -8.15 3.29
CA ARG A 74 -13.97 -9.01 2.60
C ARG A 74 -14.21 -9.13 1.10
N ASP A 75 -15.38 -8.76 0.64
CA ASP A 75 -15.74 -8.68 -0.78
C ASP A 75 -15.05 -7.48 -1.49
N LEU A 76 -14.61 -6.49 -0.73
CA LEU A 76 -13.91 -5.32 -1.27
C LEU A 76 -12.39 -5.54 -1.18
N ALA A 77 -11.87 -6.32 -2.12
CA ALA A 77 -10.48 -6.78 -2.15
C ALA A 77 -9.95 -6.76 -3.59
N PRO A 78 -8.61 -6.59 -3.79
CA PRO A 78 -7.60 -6.39 -2.76
C PRO A 78 -7.50 -4.93 -2.31
N ASN A 79 -6.77 -4.72 -1.20
CA ASN A 79 -6.65 -3.39 -0.60
C ASN A 79 -5.24 -2.84 -0.74
N VAL A 80 -5.13 -1.58 -1.17
CA VAL A 80 -3.93 -0.77 -1.00
C VAL A 80 -3.86 -0.37 0.47
N CYS A 81 -2.71 -0.54 1.11
CA CYS A 81 -2.53 -0.28 2.53
C CYS A 81 -1.19 0.35 2.85
N ALA A 82 -1.08 0.87 4.07
CA ALA A 82 0.18 1.37 4.64
C ALA A 82 0.85 2.46 3.78
N VAL A 83 0.05 3.30 3.12
CA VAL A 83 0.56 4.38 2.27
C VAL A 83 1.29 5.41 3.12
N TYR A 84 2.58 5.61 2.85
CA TYR A 84 3.38 6.55 3.61
C TYR A 84 4.49 7.15 2.75
N THR A 85 4.75 8.44 2.95
CA THR A 85 5.89 9.16 2.37
C THR A 85 6.62 9.89 3.49
N GLU A 86 7.94 9.78 3.53
CA GLU A 86 8.74 10.48 4.53
C GLU A 86 8.43 11.97 4.52
N PRO A 87 8.31 12.63 5.70
CA PRO A 87 7.89 14.03 5.75
C PRO A 87 8.75 14.99 4.93
N ASP A 88 10.06 14.78 4.90
CA ASP A 88 10.98 15.63 4.14
C ASP A 88 10.90 15.39 2.62
N CYS A 89 10.20 14.35 2.19
CA CYS A 89 10.03 14.00 0.78
C CYS A 89 8.60 14.26 0.28
N ARG A 90 7.73 14.80 1.13
CA ARG A 90 6.36 15.13 0.75
C ARG A 90 6.31 16.32 -0.19
N ARG A 91 5.18 16.48 -0.90
CA ARG A 91 4.94 17.55 -1.89
C ARG A 91 5.85 17.47 -3.12
N ARG A 92 6.41 16.28 -3.38
CA ARG A 92 7.25 16.02 -4.55
C ARG A 92 6.63 14.97 -5.47
N GLY A 93 5.37 14.63 -5.24
CA GLY A 93 4.63 13.70 -6.07
C GLY A 93 4.93 12.22 -5.83
N VAL A 94 5.64 11.88 -4.76
CA VAL A 94 6.03 10.49 -4.47
C VAL A 94 4.81 9.59 -4.25
N ALA A 95 3.85 10.02 -3.42
CA ALA A 95 2.65 9.23 -3.14
C ALA A 95 1.82 9.01 -4.40
N GLY A 96 1.64 10.05 -5.22
CA GLY A 96 0.91 9.95 -6.48
C GLY A 96 1.60 9.01 -7.47
N ALA A 97 2.93 9.08 -7.56
CA ALA A 97 3.70 8.19 -8.42
C ALA A 97 3.59 6.74 -7.97
N LEU A 98 3.64 6.49 -6.65
CA LEU A 98 3.44 5.14 -6.08
C LEU A 98 2.03 4.63 -6.39
N LEU A 99 1.01 5.43 -6.16
CA LEU A 99 -0.38 5.02 -6.42
C LEU A 99 -0.58 4.67 -7.88
N ARG A 100 -0.04 5.46 -8.78
CA ARG A 100 -0.13 5.20 -10.23
C ARG A 100 0.59 3.92 -10.60
N TYR A 101 1.80 3.73 -10.06
CA TYR A 101 2.59 2.53 -10.32
C TYR A 101 1.84 1.27 -9.85
N VAL A 102 1.27 1.32 -8.66
CA VAL A 102 0.54 0.18 -8.06
C VAL A 102 -0.68 -0.18 -8.91
N VAL A 103 -1.45 0.81 -9.33
CA VAL A 103 -2.63 0.58 -10.18
C VAL A 103 -2.21 -0.06 -11.51
N ASP A 104 -1.16 0.46 -12.14
CA ASP A 104 -0.68 -0.07 -13.42
C ASP A 104 -0.11 -1.49 -13.27
N ASP A 105 0.64 -1.74 -12.20
CA ASP A 105 1.22 -3.06 -11.93
C ASP A 105 0.13 -4.11 -11.68
N MET A 106 -0.86 -3.78 -10.86
CA MET A 106 -1.99 -4.68 -10.59
C MET A 106 -2.80 -4.93 -11.84
N ARG A 107 -3.05 -3.89 -12.63
CA ARG A 107 -3.79 -4.01 -13.89
C ARG A 107 -3.07 -4.94 -14.86
N SER A 108 -1.74 -4.85 -14.97
CA SER A 108 -0.97 -5.78 -15.82
C SER A 108 -1.01 -7.22 -15.34
N ALA A 109 -1.33 -7.45 -14.06
CA ALA A 109 -1.55 -8.78 -13.51
C ALA A 109 -3.01 -9.23 -13.61
N GLY A 110 -3.86 -8.44 -14.26
CA GLY A 110 -5.28 -8.75 -14.40
C GLY A 110 -6.11 -8.46 -13.14
N ILE A 111 -5.59 -7.64 -12.23
CA ILE A 111 -6.25 -7.32 -10.96
C ILE A 111 -6.80 -5.90 -11.00
N GLY A 112 -8.09 -5.78 -10.75
CA GLY A 112 -8.86 -4.56 -10.65
C GLY A 112 -10.32 -4.91 -10.42
N PRO A 113 -11.07 -4.01 -9.78
CA PRO A 113 -10.65 -2.76 -9.17
C PRO A 113 -9.81 -2.96 -7.91
N LEU A 114 -9.19 -1.89 -7.45
CA LEU A 114 -8.48 -1.84 -6.16
C LEU A 114 -9.30 -1.02 -5.17
N TYR A 115 -9.11 -1.32 -3.89
CA TYR A 115 -9.82 -0.63 -2.81
C TYR A 115 -8.81 -0.13 -1.78
N LEU A 116 -9.16 0.91 -1.04
CA LEU A 116 -8.38 1.34 0.12
C LEU A 116 -9.29 1.96 1.18
N LEU A 117 -8.88 1.81 2.42
CA LEU A 117 -9.58 2.34 3.58
C LEU A 117 -8.78 3.50 4.16
N THR A 118 -9.43 4.64 4.38
CA THR A 118 -8.76 5.84 4.90
C THR A 118 -9.76 6.73 5.65
N ASP A 119 -9.23 7.60 6.51
CA ASP A 119 -10.02 8.67 7.11
C ASP A 119 -9.84 10.01 6.39
N LEU A 120 -8.99 10.05 5.36
CA LEU A 120 -8.73 11.27 4.60
C LEU A 120 -9.83 11.56 3.59
N CYS A 121 -10.12 12.84 3.37
CA CYS A 121 -11.01 13.32 2.32
C CYS A 121 -10.21 14.20 1.37
N GLY A 122 -10.43 14.05 0.07
CA GLY A 122 -9.84 14.91 -0.95
C GLY A 122 -8.44 14.55 -1.39
N PHE A 123 -7.76 13.64 -0.69
CA PHE A 123 -6.40 13.26 -1.06
C PHE A 123 -6.39 12.27 -2.22
N TYR A 124 -7.07 11.14 -2.05
CA TYR A 124 -7.03 10.05 -3.04
C TYR A 124 -7.81 10.39 -4.31
N GLU A 125 -8.81 11.27 -4.20
CA GLU A 125 -9.58 11.73 -5.36
C GLU A 125 -8.69 12.36 -6.43
N ARG A 126 -7.60 12.99 -6.02
CA ARG A 126 -6.64 13.61 -6.94
C ARG A 126 -5.92 12.59 -7.82
N PHE A 127 -5.97 11.32 -7.45
CA PHE A 127 -5.25 10.23 -8.14
C PHE A 127 -6.20 9.22 -8.77
N GLY A 128 -7.46 9.62 -9.01
CA GLY A 128 -8.44 8.79 -9.71
C GLY A 128 -9.21 7.82 -8.82
N TRP A 129 -9.07 7.95 -7.50
CA TRP A 129 -9.85 7.15 -6.55
C TRP A 129 -11.17 7.82 -6.27
N GLU A 130 -12.24 7.02 -6.10
CA GLU A 130 -13.59 7.50 -5.83
C GLU A 130 -14.08 6.93 -4.50
N TYR A 131 -14.79 7.77 -3.74
CA TYR A 131 -15.45 7.29 -2.53
C TYR A 131 -16.52 6.25 -2.88
N LEU A 132 -16.49 5.11 -2.20
CA LEU A 132 -17.44 4.03 -2.45
C LEU A 132 -18.47 3.91 -1.32
N CYS A 133 -18.04 3.77 -0.08
CA CYS A 133 -18.93 3.54 1.06
C CYS A 133 -18.17 3.67 2.38
N GLY A 134 -18.93 3.70 3.48
CA GLY A 134 -18.36 3.55 4.80
C GLY A 134 -18.15 2.09 5.13
N VAL A 135 -17.01 1.76 5.77
CA VAL A 135 -16.66 0.40 6.14
C VAL A 135 -16.10 0.40 7.56
N ARG A 136 -16.43 -0.64 8.31
CA ARG A 136 -15.98 -0.79 9.68
C ARG A 136 -14.65 -1.51 9.73
N GLY A 137 -13.63 -0.87 10.31
CA GLY A 137 -12.37 -1.54 10.63
C GLY A 137 -12.55 -2.55 11.75
N ASP A 138 -11.70 -3.56 11.79
CA ASP A 138 -11.76 -4.59 12.83
C ASP A 138 -11.60 -3.97 14.22
N GLY A 139 -12.57 -4.22 15.10
CA GLY A 139 -12.57 -3.66 16.45
C GLY A 139 -12.94 -2.19 16.55
N GLU A 140 -13.32 -1.54 15.45
CA GLU A 140 -13.72 -0.15 15.41
C GLU A 140 -15.24 0.01 15.51
N GLU A 141 -15.69 1.04 16.18
CA GLU A 141 -17.13 1.35 16.24
C GLU A 141 -17.54 2.29 15.12
N ARG A 142 -16.62 3.14 14.71
CA ARG A 142 -16.85 4.18 13.71
C ARG A 142 -16.53 3.65 12.31
N LEU A 143 -17.21 4.17 11.28
CA LEU A 143 -16.94 3.82 9.90
C LEU A 143 -15.77 4.64 9.36
N SER A 144 -14.89 3.97 8.63
CA SER A 144 -13.86 4.62 7.81
C SER A 144 -14.33 4.69 6.36
N ARG A 145 -13.66 5.51 5.55
CA ARG A 145 -14.02 5.73 4.17
C ARG A 145 -13.33 4.69 3.28
N MET A 146 -14.13 3.92 2.53
CA MET A 146 -13.61 2.99 1.53
C MET A 146 -13.62 3.67 0.17
N TYR A 147 -12.47 3.69 -0.50
CA TYR A 147 -12.30 4.21 -1.85
C TYR A 147 -12.05 3.07 -2.83
N ILE A 148 -12.41 3.32 -4.08
CA ILE A 148 -12.22 2.37 -5.18
C ILE A 148 -11.48 3.06 -6.31
N HIS A 149 -10.58 2.32 -6.96
CA HIS A 149 -9.98 2.69 -8.23
C HIS A 149 -10.34 1.63 -9.27
N ARG A 150 -11.10 2.03 -10.28
CA ARG A 150 -11.56 1.12 -11.34
C ARG A 150 -10.53 0.94 -12.45
#